data_d609d835322969d83f94ce164aae90c3
#
_entry.id   d609d835322969d83f94ce164aae90c3
#
_cell.length_a   1.000
_cell.length_b   1.000
_cell.length_c   1.000
_cell.angle_alpha   90.00
_cell.angle_beta   90.00
_cell.angle_gamma   90.00
#
_symmetry.space_group_name_H-M   'P 1'
#
loop_
_entity.id
_entity.type
_entity.pdbx_description
1 polymer ?
#
loop_
_entity_poly.entity_id
_entity_poly.type
_entity_poly.pdbx_seq_one_letter_code
_entity_poly.pdbx_strand_id
1 'polypeptide(L)'
;MQNLEELQQYISQLTDESILTGHTVVAAPDCLPTPCFPDIISKVLGMVTEHEWDDLSERAQNYLKWITVKAESIDALAPRPLQSKTCGFELLAIDRDCNSFGEIVSRSQELNIPSVLLRFASLIATFLMVRLLRQHMKRDSILMPSMTFTQNVDANYLNYPHTLKILLELFPEYQQMFYFEINEEITEDYLKTIRALAEDLRIRLALDDTNKMDSRVHHQLLDLADWIKIDFQETALLEEQLIAGNGDKIIFHFEQYAQGARSPVIVFEGLTENSPLKVFLEQRWKQSSTELYFQSRERPPVPPWNKYFGLIQNYHDDKYGLFFKGLINEQ
;
A
#
# COMPACT_ATOMS: atom_id res chain seq x y z
N MET A 1 14.26 -23.76 9.99
CA MET A 1 14.74 -23.92 8.60
C MET A 1 13.86 -24.85 7.79
N GLN A 2 13.44 -26.01 8.33
CA GLN A 2 12.57 -26.97 7.63
C GLN A 2 11.22 -26.33 7.24
N ASN A 3 10.62 -25.56 8.13
CA ASN A 3 9.36 -24.84 7.88
C ASN A 3 9.46 -23.79 6.76
N LEU A 4 10.61 -23.14 6.58
CA LEU A 4 10.77 -22.14 5.52
C LEU A 4 10.80 -22.76 4.12
N GLU A 5 11.50 -23.88 3.95
CA GLU A 5 11.55 -24.61 2.67
C GLU A 5 10.17 -25.15 2.31
N GLU A 6 9.44 -25.70 3.27
CA GLU A 6 8.05 -26.15 3.08
C GLU A 6 7.13 -25.00 2.70
N LEU A 7 7.30 -23.84 3.33
CA LEU A 7 6.51 -22.66 3.04
C LEU A 7 6.83 -22.09 1.65
N GLN A 8 8.12 -22.01 1.29
CA GLN A 8 8.55 -21.62 -0.06
C GLN A 8 8.01 -22.58 -1.11
N GLN A 9 8.07 -23.88 -0.84
CA GLN A 9 7.49 -24.89 -1.71
C GLN A 9 5.97 -24.71 -1.85
N TYR A 10 5.26 -24.48 -0.74
CA TYR A 10 3.83 -24.21 -0.76
C TYR A 10 3.48 -22.97 -1.58
N ILE A 11 4.14 -21.84 -1.32
CA ILE A 11 3.91 -20.60 -2.07
C ILE A 11 4.26 -20.74 -3.56
N SER A 12 5.32 -21.48 -3.89
CA SER A 12 5.70 -21.74 -5.29
C SER A 12 4.70 -22.64 -6.02
N GLN A 13 4.01 -23.51 -5.30
CA GLN A 13 2.94 -24.38 -5.83
C GLN A 13 1.60 -23.64 -5.98
N LEU A 14 1.44 -22.47 -5.36
CA LEU A 14 0.29 -21.62 -5.61
C LEU A 14 0.37 -21.10 -7.05
N THR A 15 -0.19 -21.91 -7.97
CA THR A 15 -0.30 -21.51 -9.37
C THR A 15 -1.19 -20.29 -9.50
N ASP A 16 -1.02 -19.57 -10.59
CA ASP A 16 -1.87 -18.43 -10.91
C ASP A 16 -3.36 -18.83 -10.92
N GLU A 17 -3.67 -20.04 -11.37
CA GLU A 17 -5.01 -20.59 -11.40
C GLU A 17 -5.56 -20.89 -10.00
N SER A 18 -4.75 -21.44 -9.09
CA SER A 18 -5.18 -21.74 -7.72
C SER A 18 -5.48 -20.48 -6.90
N ILE A 19 -4.79 -19.39 -7.16
CA ILE A 19 -5.05 -18.08 -6.51
C ILE A 19 -6.30 -17.43 -7.12
N LEU A 20 -6.49 -17.54 -8.44
CA LEU A 20 -7.67 -17.04 -9.13
C LEU A 20 -8.95 -17.78 -8.73
N THR A 21 -8.87 -19.09 -8.47
CA THR A 21 -10.04 -19.94 -8.14
C THR A 21 -10.18 -20.18 -6.64
N GLY A 22 -9.12 -20.07 -5.86
CA GLY A 22 -9.10 -20.37 -4.42
C GLY A 22 -9.41 -19.19 -3.51
N HIS A 23 -9.71 -18.00 -4.06
CA HIS A 23 -10.13 -16.88 -3.24
C HIS A 23 -11.62 -16.92 -2.93
N THR A 24 -11.99 -16.46 -1.76
CA THR A 24 -13.39 -16.24 -1.38
C THR A 24 -13.70 -14.76 -1.50
N VAL A 25 -14.85 -14.42 -2.06
CA VAL A 25 -15.31 -13.03 -2.12
C VAL A 25 -16.14 -12.74 -0.89
N VAL A 26 -15.75 -11.69 -0.15
CA VAL A 26 -16.55 -11.14 0.94
C VAL A 26 -17.24 -9.90 0.44
N ALA A 27 -18.55 -9.85 0.64
CA ALA A 27 -19.39 -8.69 0.37
C ALA A 27 -20.13 -8.31 1.66
N ALA A 28 -19.92 -7.10 2.15
CA ALA A 28 -20.75 -6.49 3.18
C ALA A 28 -21.75 -5.54 2.51
N PRO A 29 -22.88 -5.21 3.16
CA PRO A 29 -23.93 -4.38 2.56
C PRO A 29 -23.44 -3.04 1.99
N ASP A 30 -22.43 -2.45 2.66
CA ASP A 30 -21.89 -1.14 2.29
C ASP A 30 -20.47 -1.23 1.67
N CYS A 31 -20.03 -2.44 1.33
CA CYS A 31 -18.72 -2.69 0.76
C CYS A 31 -18.82 -3.39 -0.59
N LEU A 32 -17.94 -2.98 -1.49
CA LEU A 32 -17.77 -3.70 -2.73
C LEU A 32 -17.15 -5.09 -2.48
N PRO A 33 -17.52 -6.10 -3.26
CA PRO A 33 -16.97 -7.44 -3.12
C PRO A 33 -15.43 -7.41 -3.14
N THR A 34 -14.83 -7.97 -2.11
CA THR A 34 -13.37 -7.97 -1.94
C THR A 34 -12.87 -9.40 -1.72
N PRO A 35 -11.84 -9.87 -2.44
CA PRO A 35 -11.31 -11.19 -2.25
C PRO A 35 -10.55 -11.33 -0.95
N CYS A 36 -10.69 -12.50 -0.38
CA CYS A 36 -10.01 -12.98 0.80
C CYS A 36 -9.32 -14.30 0.52
N PHE A 37 -8.26 -14.56 1.24
CA PHE A 37 -7.45 -15.76 1.08
C PHE A 37 -7.30 -16.52 2.42
N PRO A 38 -8.42 -16.93 3.06
CA PRO A 38 -8.41 -17.40 4.43
C PRO A 38 -7.50 -18.60 4.67
N ASP A 39 -7.48 -19.57 3.76
CA ASP A 39 -6.66 -20.77 3.91
C ASP A 39 -5.17 -20.47 3.75
N ILE A 40 -4.81 -19.58 2.83
CA ILE A 40 -3.42 -19.18 2.60
C ILE A 40 -2.91 -18.35 3.78
N ILE A 41 -3.69 -17.36 4.23
CA ILE A 41 -3.34 -16.52 5.40
C ILE A 41 -3.16 -17.39 6.63
N SER A 42 -4.10 -18.28 6.92
CA SER A 42 -4.03 -19.20 8.05
C SER A 42 -2.77 -20.07 8.01
N LYS A 43 -2.47 -20.66 6.86
CA LYS A 43 -1.31 -21.53 6.70
C LYS A 43 0.01 -20.76 6.80
N VAL A 44 0.12 -19.61 6.15
CA VAL A 44 1.34 -18.81 6.18
C VAL A 44 1.59 -18.27 7.60
N LEU A 45 0.58 -17.70 8.28
CA LEU A 45 0.71 -17.24 9.66
C LEU A 45 1.12 -18.38 10.60
N GLY A 46 0.44 -19.54 10.53
CA GLY A 46 0.76 -20.69 11.35
C GLY A 46 2.20 -21.19 11.18
N MET A 47 2.78 -21.04 9.98
CA MET A 47 4.17 -21.45 9.73
C MET A 47 5.22 -20.40 10.12
N VAL A 48 4.91 -19.11 10.00
CA VAL A 48 5.88 -18.04 10.30
C VAL A 48 5.83 -17.55 11.75
N THR A 49 4.72 -17.82 12.45
CA THR A 49 4.48 -17.40 13.84
C THR A 49 3.93 -18.57 14.68
N GLU A 50 4.54 -19.75 14.54
CA GLU A 50 4.03 -21.04 15.07
C GLU A 50 3.51 -20.94 16.51
N HIS A 51 4.30 -20.41 17.43
CA HIS A 51 3.91 -20.33 18.84
C HIS A 51 2.76 -19.34 19.06
N GLU A 52 2.87 -18.14 18.51
CA GLU A 52 1.85 -17.10 18.68
C GLU A 52 0.53 -17.51 18.01
N TRP A 53 0.59 -18.23 16.90
CA TRP A 53 -0.60 -18.71 16.20
C TRP A 53 -1.33 -19.82 16.97
N ASP A 54 -0.60 -20.79 17.51
CA ASP A 54 -1.15 -21.93 18.23
C ASP A 54 -1.75 -21.53 19.58
N ASP A 55 -1.23 -20.45 20.19
CA ASP A 55 -1.76 -19.89 21.43
C ASP A 55 -3.06 -19.11 21.24
N LEU A 56 -3.47 -18.79 20.01
CA LEU A 56 -4.71 -18.08 19.72
C LEU A 56 -5.94 -18.98 19.91
N SER A 57 -7.01 -18.38 20.43
CA SER A 57 -8.32 -19.01 20.40
C SER A 57 -8.77 -19.25 18.94
N GLU A 58 -9.58 -20.28 18.72
CA GLU A 58 -10.18 -20.56 17.40
C GLU A 58 -10.91 -19.34 16.83
N ARG A 59 -11.55 -18.54 17.69
CA ARG A 59 -12.23 -17.30 17.29
C ARG A 59 -11.25 -16.24 16.78
N ALA A 60 -10.09 -16.11 17.42
CA ALA A 60 -9.05 -15.18 17.04
C ALA A 60 -8.39 -15.61 15.70
N GLN A 61 -8.05 -16.90 15.56
CA GLN A 61 -7.55 -17.45 14.31
C GLN A 61 -8.57 -17.26 13.18
N ASN A 62 -9.86 -17.50 13.48
CA ASN A 62 -10.92 -17.32 12.49
C ASN A 62 -11.10 -15.85 12.08
N TYR A 63 -10.84 -14.90 12.97
CA TYR A 63 -10.85 -13.47 12.63
C TYR A 63 -9.71 -13.09 11.69
N LEU A 64 -8.48 -13.46 12.03
CA LEU A 64 -7.26 -13.08 11.28
C LEU A 64 -7.28 -13.56 9.82
N LYS A 65 -7.77 -14.76 9.58
CA LYS A 65 -7.79 -15.31 8.21
C LYS A 65 -8.71 -14.58 7.23
N TRP A 66 -9.63 -13.74 7.75
CA TRP A 66 -10.52 -12.92 6.93
C TRP A 66 -10.02 -11.49 6.73
N ILE A 67 -8.82 -11.16 7.18
CA ILE A 67 -8.21 -9.87 6.87
C ILE A 67 -7.93 -9.80 5.37
N THR A 68 -8.30 -8.69 4.78
CA THR A 68 -8.06 -8.37 3.38
C THR A 68 -7.68 -6.90 3.23
N VAL A 69 -7.61 -6.37 2.02
CA VAL A 69 -7.21 -5.00 1.78
C VAL A 69 -8.14 -4.29 0.81
N LYS A 70 -8.34 -3.00 1.05
CA LYS A 70 -8.88 -2.03 0.09
C LYS A 70 -7.75 -1.15 -0.44
N ALA A 71 -8.01 -0.39 -1.48
CA ALA A 71 -7.01 0.47 -2.09
C ALA A 71 -7.48 1.92 -2.20
N GLU A 72 -6.57 2.84 -1.89
CA GLU A 72 -6.71 4.26 -2.22
C GLU A 72 -5.79 4.60 -3.37
N SER A 73 -6.29 5.30 -4.40
CA SER A 73 -5.48 5.62 -5.56
C SER A 73 -4.51 6.76 -5.29
N ILE A 74 -3.33 6.63 -5.86
CA ILE A 74 -2.32 7.65 -5.94
C ILE A 74 -2.21 8.05 -7.41
N ASP A 75 -2.57 9.29 -7.70
CA ASP A 75 -2.68 9.81 -9.06
C ASP A 75 -1.53 10.79 -9.36
N ALA A 76 -1.04 10.78 -10.58
CA ALA A 76 -0.09 11.80 -11.04
C ALA A 76 -0.76 13.17 -11.09
N LEU A 77 -0.09 14.19 -10.54
CA LEU A 77 -0.58 15.55 -10.54
C LEU A 77 -0.63 16.11 -11.98
N ALA A 78 0.42 15.87 -12.73
CA ALA A 78 0.52 16.24 -14.15
C ALA A 78 1.01 15.04 -14.96
N PRO A 79 0.11 14.13 -15.39
CA PRO A 79 0.50 12.93 -16.10
C PRO A 79 1.22 13.28 -17.42
N ARG A 80 2.32 12.57 -17.67
CA ARG A 80 3.05 12.69 -18.95
C ARG A 80 2.22 12.09 -20.08
N PRO A 81 2.43 12.50 -21.33
CA PRO A 81 1.80 11.82 -22.46
C PRO A 81 2.03 10.30 -22.37
N LEU A 82 0.98 9.51 -22.53
CA LEU A 82 0.97 8.04 -22.39
C LEU A 82 1.15 7.50 -20.98
N GLN A 83 1.24 8.33 -19.95
CA GLN A 83 1.24 7.90 -18.56
C GLN A 83 -0.21 7.77 -18.06
N SER A 84 -0.50 6.69 -17.33
CA SER A 84 -1.78 6.58 -16.59
C SER A 84 -1.92 7.71 -15.59
N LYS A 85 -3.13 8.22 -15.41
CA LYS A 85 -3.41 9.17 -14.33
C LYS A 85 -3.12 8.53 -12.97
N THR A 86 -3.57 7.30 -12.76
CA THR A 86 -3.28 6.55 -11.53
C THR A 86 -1.92 5.86 -11.66
N CYS A 87 -1.03 6.16 -10.73
CA CYS A 87 0.35 5.67 -10.70
C CYS A 87 0.56 4.60 -9.64
N GLY A 88 -0.30 4.54 -8.65
CA GLY A 88 -0.19 3.58 -7.55
C GLY A 88 -1.43 3.50 -6.68
N PHE A 89 -1.32 2.68 -5.66
CA PHE A 89 -2.37 2.46 -4.66
C PHE A 89 -1.74 2.31 -3.27
N GLU A 90 -2.32 3.00 -2.30
CA GLU A 90 -2.14 2.65 -0.90
C GLU A 90 -3.06 1.49 -0.55
N LEU A 91 -2.51 0.46 0.07
CA LEU A 91 -3.24 -0.74 0.46
C LEU A 91 -3.52 -0.71 1.96
N LEU A 92 -4.79 -0.61 2.31
CA LEU A 92 -5.27 -0.46 3.67
C LEU A 92 -6.00 -1.73 4.10
N ALA A 93 -5.60 -2.29 5.25
CA ALA A 93 -6.27 -3.47 5.80
C ALA A 93 -7.73 -3.19 6.14
N ILE A 94 -8.58 -4.15 5.80
CA ILE A 94 -9.98 -4.23 6.22
C ILE A 94 -10.29 -5.65 6.68
N ASP A 95 -11.31 -5.81 7.51
CA ASP A 95 -11.85 -7.12 7.86
C ASP A 95 -13.07 -7.49 7.00
N ARG A 96 -13.69 -8.62 7.36
CA ARG A 96 -14.88 -9.14 6.67
C ARG A 96 -16.06 -8.15 6.66
N ASP A 97 -16.17 -7.32 7.69
CA ASP A 97 -17.26 -6.36 7.86
C ASP A 97 -16.89 -4.99 7.28
N CYS A 98 -15.74 -4.89 6.59
CA CYS A 98 -15.19 -3.67 5.97
C CYS A 98 -14.83 -2.56 6.97
N ASN A 99 -14.56 -2.95 8.21
CA ASN A 99 -14.15 -2.02 9.25
C ASN A 99 -12.83 -1.31 8.88
N SER A 100 -12.68 -0.09 9.35
CA SER A 100 -11.44 0.66 9.26
C SER A 100 -10.33 0.00 10.07
N PHE A 101 -9.07 0.34 9.78
CA PHE A 101 -7.95 -0.24 10.51
C PHE A 101 -8.02 0.02 12.03
N GLY A 102 -8.49 1.18 12.48
CA GLY A 102 -8.69 1.47 13.91
C GLY A 102 -9.73 0.54 14.57
N GLU A 103 -10.81 0.23 13.87
CA GLU A 103 -11.83 -0.73 14.34
C GLU A 103 -11.29 -2.16 14.36
N ILE A 104 -10.49 -2.54 13.35
CA ILE A 104 -9.81 -3.85 13.33
C ILE A 104 -8.86 -3.99 14.51
N VAL A 105 -8.08 -2.96 14.84
CA VAL A 105 -7.18 -2.95 16.00
C VAL A 105 -8.00 -3.12 17.31
N SER A 106 -9.07 -2.36 17.46
CA SER A 106 -9.96 -2.48 18.64
C SER A 106 -10.51 -3.89 18.76
N ARG A 107 -10.96 -4.47 17.64
CA ARG A 107 -11.49 -5.84 17.61
C ARG A 107 -10.44 -6.89 17.90
N SER A 108 -9.22 -6.71 17.43
CA SER A 108 -8.11 -7.60 17.72
C SER A 108 -7.76 -7.61 19.21
N GLN A 109 -7.83 -6.46 19.88
CA GLN A 109 -7.62 -6.34 21.34
C GLN A 109 -8.70 -7.10 22.11
N GLU A 110 -9.98 -6.97 21.72
CA GLU A 110 -11.08 -7.75 22.33
C GLU A 110 -10.89 -9.28 22.21
N LEU A 111 -10.25 -9.71 21.13
CA LEU A 111 -9.96 -11.12 20.84
C LEU A 111 -8.62 -11.59 21.41
N ASN A 112 -7.88 -10.71 22.10
CA ASN A 112 -6.52 -10.95 22.61
C ASN A 112 -5.55 -11.38 21.49
N ILE A 113 -5.67 -10.78 20.30
CA ILE A 113 -4.76 -11.01 19.18
C ILE A 113 -3.54 -10.11 19.34
N PRO A 114 -2.31 -10.66 19.35
CA PRO A 114 -1.10 -9.85 19.29
C PRO A 114 -1.10 -8.95 18.04
N SER A 115 -0.77 -7.67 18.22
CA SER A 115 -0.80 -6.68 17.12
C SER A 115 0.06 -7.10 15.93
N VAL A 116 1.17 -7.78 16.18
CA VAL A 116 2.07 -8.29 15.13
C VAL A 116 1.38 -9.31 14.21
N LEU A 117 0.53 -10.19 14.74
CA LEU A 117 -0.20 -11.16 13.91
C LEU A 117 -1.21 -10.48 12.99
N LEU A 118 -1.89 -9.44 13.50
CA LEU A 118 -2.77 -8.61 12.67
C LEU A 118 -1.98 -7.96 11.52
N ARG A 119 -0.80 -7.41 11.83
CA ARG A 119 0.08 -6.80 10.82
C ARG A 119 0.53 -7.79 9.76
N PHE A 120 0.97 -8.97 10.17
CA PHE A 120 1.40 -10.00 9.22
C PHE A 120 0.24 -10.55 8.40
N ALA A 121 -0.96 -10.71 8.98
CA ALA A 121 -2.16 -11.05 8.20
C ALA A 121 -2.44 -10.01 7.11
N SER A 122 -2.37 -8.73 7.45
CA SER A 122 -2.52 -7.62 6.50
C SER A 122 -1.47 -7.66 5.39
N LEU A 123 -0.20 -7.87 5.74
CA LEU A 123 0.90 -7.94 4.76
C LEU A 123 0.74 -9.13 3.80
N ILE A 124 0.38 -10.30 4.31
CA ILE A 124 0.11 -11.48 3.49
C ILE A 124 -1.08 -11.21 2.54
N ALA A 125 -2.17 -10.65 3.06
CA ALA A 125 -3.32 -10.27 2.25
C ALA A 125 -2.94 -9.29 1.14
N THR A 126 -2.10 -8.30 1.46
CA THR A 126 -1.56 -7.33 0.51
C THR A 126 -0.79 -8.03 -0.63
N PHE A 127 0.14 -8.92 -0.31
CA PHE A 127 0.90 -9.65 -1.31
C PHE A 127 0.03 -10.54 -2.19
N LEU A 128 -0.91 -11.25 -1.60
CA LEU A 128 -1.84 -12.11 -2.35
C LEU A 128 -2.74 -11.29 -3.27
N MET A 129 -3.20 -10.13 -2.80
CA MET A 129 -4.01 -9.21 -3.59
C MET A 129 -3.24 -8.69 -4.81
N VAL A 130 -2.01 -8.23 -4.63
CA VAL A 130 -1.18 -7.75 -5.74
C VAL A 130 -0.85 -8.88 -6.70
N ARG A 131 -0.58 -10.09 -6.19
CA ARG A 131 -0.36 -11.26 -7.03
C ARG A 131 -1.58 -11.59 -7.87
N LEU A 132 -2.77 -11.59 -7.28
CA LEU A 132 -4.03 -11.79 -7.99
C LEU A 132 -4.23 -10.76 -9.09
N LEU A 133 -4.05 -9.47 -8.79
CA LEU A 133 -4.15 -8.39 -9.78
C LEU A 133 -3.18 -8.59 -10.94
N ARG A 134 -1.92 -8.89 -10.63
CA ARG A 134 -0.88 -9.11 -11.65
C ARG A 134 -1.19 -10.30 -12.55
N GLN A 135 -1.78 -11.35 -12.01
CA GLN A 135 -2.17 -12.52 -12.77
C GLN A 135 -3.31 -12.22 -13.75
N HIS A 136 -4.32 -11.49 -13.30
CA HIS A 136 -5.39 -11.04 -14.19
C HIS A 136 -4.82 -10.19 -15.34
N MET A 137 -3.92 -9.26 -15.03
CA MET A 137 -3.31 -8.40 -16.04
C MET A 137 -2.49 -9.19 -17.07
N LYS A 138 -1.72 -10.19 -16.64
CA LYS A 138 -0.98 -11.08 -17.53
C LYS A 138 -1.89 -11.91 -18.43
N ARG A 139 -2.97 -12.48 -17.86
CA ARG A 139 -3.94 -13.28 -18.57
C ARG A 139 -4.59 -12.51 -19.71
N ASP A 140 -4.87 -11.24 -19.47
CA ASP A 140 -5.55 -10.38 -20.44
C ASP A 140 -4.58 -9.69 -21.40
N SER A 141 -3.29 -10.06 -21.36
CA SER A 141 -2.24 -9.45 -22.19
C SER A 141 -2.14 -7.93 -22.03
N ILE A 142 -2.51 -7.43 -20.87
CA ILE A 142 -2.41 -6.00 -20.55
C ILE A 142 -0.97 -5.71 -20.16
N LEU A 143 -0.36 -4.76 -20.86
CA LEU A 143 0.92 -4.20 -20.42
C LEU A 143 0.69 -3.55 -19.06
N MET A 144 1.31 -4.10 -18.00
CA MET A 144 1.29 -3.46 -16.71
C MET A 144 1.90 -2.07 -16.86
N PRO A 145 1.13 -1.00 -16.64
CA PRO A 145 1.76 0.25 -16.31
C PRO A 145 2.66 0.00 -15.09
N SER A 146 3.68 0.82 -14.89
CA SER A 146 4.54 0.79 -13.70
C SER A 146 3.69 1.19 -12.47
N MET A 147 2.79 0.30 -12.06
CA MET A 147 1.98 0.50 -10.86
C MET A 147 2.82 0.24 -9.62
N THR A 148 2.67 1.10 -8.67
CA THR A 148 3.28 0.98 -7.35
C THR A 148 2.21 0.74 -6.30
N PHE A 149 2.61 0.10 -5.22
CA PHE A 149 1.74 -0.17 -4.08
C PHE A 149 2.44 0.30 -2.83
N THR A 150 1.71 0.92 -1.93
CA THR A 150 2.25 1.31 -0.64
C THR A 150 1.59 0.50 0.47
N GLN A 151 2.36 0.22 1.52
CA GLN A 151 1.92 -0.52 2.69
C GLN A 151 2.54 0.08 3.94
N ASN A 152 1.72 0.43 4.89
CA ASN A 152 2.17 0.92 6.19
C ASN A 152 2.99 -0.11 6.95
N VAL A 153 4.18 0.28 7.41
CA VAL A 153 5.10 -0.52 8.22
C VAL A 153 5.43 0.25 9.50
N ASP A 154 4.89 -0.20 10.59
CA ASP A 154 5.09 0.39 11.92
C ASP A 154 6.09 -0.41 12.78
N ALA A 155 6.30 0.04 14.01
CA ALA A 155 7.17 -0.60 14.97
C ALA A 155 6.83 -2.08 15.23
N ASN A 156 5.56 -2.49 15.07
CA ASN A 156 5.16 -3.89 15.28
C ASN A 156 5.80 -4.82 14.26
N TYR A 157 5.94 -4.40 13.00
CA TYR A 157 6.69 -5.16 12.00
C TYR A 157 8.19 -5.19 12.31
N LEU A 158 8.75 -4.04 12.68
CA LEU A 158 10.18 -3.86 12.87
C LEU A 158 10.72 -4.55 14.11
N ASN A 159 9.87 -4.85 15.09
CA ASN A 159 10.20 -5.68 16.25
C ASN A 159 10.39 -7.17 15.89
N TYR A 160 9.90 -7.60 14.70
CA TYR A 160 10.02 -8.97 14.21
C TYR A 160 10.72 -9.00 12.83
N PRO A 161 11.95 -8.49 12.73
CA PRO A 161 12.63 -8.29 11.45
C PRO A 161 12.88 -9.61 10.71
N HIS A 162 13.08 -10.70 11.46
CA HIS A 162 13.29 -12.01 10.86
C HIS A 162 12.03 -12.54 10.17
N THR A 163 10.88 -12.46 10.83
CA THR A 163 9.59 -12.87 10.25
C THR A 163 9.20 -11.99 9.06
N LEU A 164 9.41 -10.67 9.19
CA LEU A 164 9.20 -9.74 8.09
C LEU A 164 10.08 -10.11 6.88
N LYS A 165 11.36 -10.39 7.10
CA LYS A 165 12.28 -10.82 6.05
C LYS A 165 11.79 -12.10 5.36
N ILE A 166 11.37 -13.12 6.11
CA ILE A 166 10.80 -14.36 5.57
C ILE A 166 9.60 -14.05 4.67
N LEU A 167 8.66 -13.23 5.15
CA LEU A 167 7.47 -12.88 4.37
C LEU A 167 7.83 -12.16 3.07
N LEU A 168 8.81 -11.28 3.10
CA LEU A 168 9.28 -10.57 1.90
C LEU A 168 9.98 -11.50 0.92
N GLU A 169 10.75 -12.46 1.42
CA GLU A 169 11.44 -13.47 0.59
C GLU A 169 10.47 -14.47 -0.06
N LEU A 170 9.27 -14.66 0.52
CA LEU A 170 8.24 -15.50 -0.07
C LEU A 170 7.59 -14.89 -1.32
N PHE A 171 7.69 -13.57 -1.48
CA PHE A 171 7.06 -12.83 -2.57
C PHE A 171 8.08 -11.89 -3.28
N PRO A 172 9.20 -12.44 -3.79
CA PRO A 172 10.31 -11.62 -4.29
C PRO A 172 9.95 -10.78 -5.53
N GLU A 173 8.95 -11.20 -6.29
CA GLU A 173 8.48 -10.48 -7.46
C GLU A 173 7.84 -9.11 -7.14
N TYR A 174 7.55 -8.85 -5.88
CA TYR A 174 6.89 -7.61 -5.46
C TYR A 174 7.85 -6.57 -4.91
N GLN A 175 9.10 -6.91 -4.60
CA GLN A 175 10.08 -5.99 -4.02
C GLN A 175 10.21 -4.69 -4.83
N GLN A 176 10.09 -4.77 -6.15
CA GLN A 176 10.19 -3.60 -7.02
C GLN A 176 8.89 -2.78 -7.13
N MET A 177 7.77 -3.32 -6.68
CA MET A 177 6.45 -2.71 -6.80
C MET A 177 5.97 -2.08 -5.50
N PHE A 178 6.57 -2.45 -4.37
CA PHE A 178 6.15 -1.99 -3.05
C PHE A 178 7.03 -0.87 -2.52
N TYR A 179 6.34 0.09 -1.90
CA TYR A 179 6.94 1.07 -1.01
C TYR A 179 6.43 0.80 0.41
N PHE A 180 7.33 0.70 1.35
CA PHE A 180 6.97 0.64 2.75
C PHE A 180 6.85 2.06 3.29
N GLU A 181 5.66 2.39 3.76
CA GLU A 181 5.38 3.67 4.40
C GLU A 181 5.84 3.62 5.84
N ILE A 182 6.83 4.45 6.15
CA ILE A 182 7.42 4.61 7.47
C ILE A 182 6.79 5.85 8.09
N ASN A 183 6.04 5.67 9.16
CA ASN A 183 5.32 6.74 9.83
C ASN A 183 6.13 7.38 10.97
N GLU A 184 5.54 8.40 11.61
CA GLU A 184 6.13 9.20 12.68
C GLU A 184 6.43 8.43 13.99
N GLU A 185 5.83 7.25 14.19
CA GLU A 185 6.05 6.42 15.37
C GLU A 185 7.44 5.76 15.41
N ILE A 186 8.17 5.82 14.30
CA ILE A 186 9.50 5.22 14.19
C ILE A 186 10.53 6.06 14.92
N THR A 187 11.32 5.39 15.77
CA THR A 187 12.41 5.97 16.56
C THR A 187 13.77 5.60 15.99
N GLU A 188 14.83 6.23 16.53
CA GLU A 188 16.23 5.94 16.13
C GLU A 188 16.60 4.46 16.26
N ASP A 189 16.00 3.72 17.19
CA ASP A 189 16.28 2.30 17.43
C ASP A 189 15.96 1.42 16.21
N TYR A 190 15.00 1.83 15.39
CA TYR A 190 14.59 1.08 14.19
C TYR A 190 15.37 1.44 12.93
N LEU A 191 16.14 2.52 12.93
CA LEU A 191 16.85 2.99 11.74
C LEU A 191 17.81 1.94 11.15
N LYS A 192 18.48 1.18 12.01
CA LYS A 192 19.37 0.09 11.55
C LYS A 192 18.58 -1.00 10.83
N THR A 193 17.43 -1.40 11.38
CA THR A 193 16.57 -2.42 10.78
C THR A 193 16.00 -1.93 9.43
N ILE A 194 15.52 -0.69 9.38
CA ILE A 194 14.99 -0.09 8.14
C ILE A 194 16.08 -0.02 7.07
N ARG A 195 17.30 0.42 7.41
CA ARG A 195 18.41 0.44 6.47
C ARG A 195 18.77 -0.95 5.94
N ALA A 196 18.85 -1.95 6.84
CA ALA A 196 19.10 -3.33 6.44
C ALA A 196 18.01 -3.87 5.49
N LEU A 197 16.73 -3.60 5.77
CA LEU A 197 15.62 -4.00 4.90
C LEU A 197 15.72 -3.30 3.52
N ALA A 198 16.02 -2.00 3.50
CA ALA A 198 16.13 -1.23 2.26
C ALA A 198 17.33 -1.67 1.40
N GLU A 199 18.47 -1.98 2.02
CA GLU A 199 19.71 -2.35 1.34
C GLU A 199 19.72 -3.83 0.94
N ASP A 200 19.43 -4.74 1.88
CA ASP A 200 19.51 -6.20 1.67
C ASP A 200 18.40 -6.71 0.77
N LEU A 201 17.18 -6.23 0.99
CA LEU A 201 15.99 -6.69 0.27
C LEU A 201 15.56 -5.74 -0.85
N ARG A 202 16.29 -4.64 -1.07
CA ARG A 202 15.98 -3.62 -2.09
C ARG A 202 14.55 -3.09 -1.98
N ILE A 203 14.07 -2.94 -0.75
CA ILE A 203 12.76 -2.38 -0.47
C ILE A 203 12.82 -0.88 -0.73
N ARG A 204 11.78 -0.35 -1.35
CA ARG A 204 11.57 1.07 -1.52
C ARG A 204 10.88 1.64 -0.29
N LEU A 205 11.21 2.87 0.06
CA LEU A 205 10.66 3.54 1.23
C LEU A 205 9.85 4.77 0.84
N ALA A 206 8.68 4.92 1.47
CA ALA A 206 7.92 6.15 1.52
C ALA A 206 7.94 6.68 2.95
N LEU A 207 8.23 7.95 3.14
CA LEU A 207 8.08 8.59 4.44
C LEU A 207 6.69 9.19 4.53
N ASP A 208 5.97 8.83 5.57
CA ASP A 208 4.62 9.29 5.85
C ASP A 208 4.60 10.22 7.07
N ASP A 209 3.64 11.13 7.12
CA ASP A 209 3.47 12.08 8.24
C ASP A 209 4.79 12.80 8.65
N THR A 210 5.58 13.21 7.67
CA THR A 210 6.95 13.71 7.87
C THR A 210 7.05 14.91 8.82
N ASN A 211 6.00 15.74 8.89
CA ASN A 211 5.90 16.89 9.78
C ASN A 211 5.79 16.52 11.28
N LYS A 212 5.39 15.29 11.58
CA LYS A 212 5.24 14.76 12.94
C LYS A 212 6.45 13.92 13.39
N MET A 213 7.28 13.51 12.45
CA MET A 213 8.44 12.66 12.70
C MET A 213 9.54 13.42 13.47
N ASP A 214 10.28 12.73 14.37
CA ASP A 214 11.47 13.31 14.99
C ASP A 214 12.45 13.78 13.91
N SER A 215 12.91 15.01 14.01
CA SER A 215 13.72 15.65 12.98
C SER A 215 15.02 14.91 12.66
N ARG A 216 15.62 14.20 13.62
CA ARG A 216 16.84 13.42 13.44
C ARG A 216 16.55 12.13 12.68
N VAL A 217 15.43 11.47 13.02
CA VAL A 217 14.96 10.25 12.32
C VAL A 217 14.62 10.61 10.88
N HIS A 218 13.81 11.66 10.69
CA HIS A 218 13.46 12.17 9.37
C HIS A 218 14.68 12.45 8.50
N HIS A 219 15.65 13.22 9.01
CA HIS A 219 16.86 13.55 8.25
C HIS A 219 17.66 12.31 7.84
N GLN A 220 17.73 11.28 8.70
CA GLN A 220 18.45 10.05 8.40
C GLN A 220 17.71 9.15 7.40
N LEU A 221 16.38 9.24 7.32
CA LEU A 221 15.56 8.47 6.40
C LEU A 221 15.39 9.14 5.04
N LEU A 222 15.52 10.46 4.95
CA LEU A 222 15.41 11.20 3.68
C LEU A 222 16.36 10.68 2.60
N ASP A 223 17.59 10.29 2.98
CA ASP A 223 18.56 9.74 2.02
C ASP A 223 18.17 8.36 1.48
N LEU A 224 17.24 7.68 2.14
CA LEU A 224 16.74 6.37 1.76
C LEU A 224 15.36 6.45 1.09
N ALA A 225 14.66 7.55 1.24
CA ALA A 225 13.30 7.71 0.77
C ALA A 225 13.24 7.82 -0.76
N ASP A 226 12.37 7.03 -1.34
CA ASP A 226 11.97 7.14 -2.74
C ASP A 226 10.72 8.02 -2.88
N TRP A 227 9.86 8.04 -1.86
CA TRP A 227 8.65 8.86 -1.77
C TRP A 227 8.60 9.62 -0.46
N ILE A 228 8.00 10.82 -0.51
CA ILE A 228 7.66 11.64 0.66
C ILE A 228 6.18 11.95 0.56
N LYS A 229 5.41 11.56 1.57
CA LYS A 229 3.99 11.89 1.68
C LYS A 229 3.82 13.13 2.56
N ILE A 230 3.07 14.07 2.05
CA ILE A 230 2.67 15.29 2.74
C ILE A 230 1.25 15.08 3.25
N ASP A 231 1.08 15.04 4.55
CA ASP A 231 -0.21 14.74 5.16
C ASP A 231 -1.28 15.79 4.79
N PHE A 232 -2.52 15.45 5.03
CA PHE A 232 -3.63 16.31 4.67
C PHE A 232 -3.67 17.63 5.45
N GLN A 233 -3.14 17.68 6.68
CA GLN A 233 -3.09 18.89 7.50
C GLN A 233 -2.04 19.83 6.93
N GLU A 234 -0.87 19.32 6.61
CA GLU A 234 0.18 20.09 5.96
C GLU A 234 -0.26 20.56 4.56
N THR A 235 -0.90 19.69 3.79
CA THR A 235 -1.51 20.04 2.49
C THR A 235 -2.49 21.21 2.63
N ALA A 236 -3.36 21.20 3.65
CA ALA A 236 -4.29 22.30 3.92
C ALA A 236 -3.57 23.61 4.32
N LEU A 237 -2.53 23.51 5.14
CA LEU A 237 -1.71 24.68 5.51
C LEU A 237 -0.98 25.29 4.31
N LEU A 238 -0.49 24.45 3.39
CA LEU A 238 0.14 24.92 2.15
C LEU A 238 -0.87 25.63 1.25
N GLU A 239 -2.11 25.14 1.21
CA GLU A 239 -3.18 25.80 0.47
C GLU A 239 -3.52 27.19 1.06
N GLU A 240 -3.60 27.30 2.38
CA GLU A 240 -3.76 28.58 3.08
C GLU A 240 -2.59 29.55 2.78
N GLN A 241 -1.36 29.06 2.80
CA GLN A 241 -0.18 29.86 2.45
C GLN A 241 -0.22 30.33 0.99
N LEU A 242 -0.68 29.50 0.08
CA LEU A 242 -0.86 29.88 -1.33
C LEU A 242 -1.87 31.01 -1.47
N ILE A 243 -3.01 30.90 -0.81
CA ILE A 243 -4.06 31.97 -0.79
C ILE A 243 -3.51 33.24 -0.22
N ALA A 244 -2.62 33.17 0.77
CA ALA A 244 -1.93 34.32 1.35
C ALA A 244 -0.80 34.91 0.45
N GLY A 245 -0.61 34.38 -0.75
CA GLY A 245 0.37 34.89 -1.72
C GLY A 245 1.80 34.37 -1.56
N ASN A 246 2.00 33.31 -0.79
CA ASN A 246 3.33 32.72 -0.51
C ASN A 246 3.73 31.57 -1.49
N GLY A 247 3.20 31.53 -2.71
CA GLY A 247 3.41 30.45 -3.66
C GLY A 247 4.90 30.14 -3.93
N ASP A 248 5.75 31.16 -4.05
CA ASP A 248 7.18 30.94 -4.31
C ASP A 248 7.90 30.24 -3.12
N LYS A 249 7.44 30.45 -1.89
CA LYS A 249 7.99 29.74 -0.72
C LYS A 249 7.60 28.26 -0.74
N ILE A 250 6.41 27.94 -1.22
CA ILE A 250 5.94 26.56 -1.38
C ILE A 250 6.82 25.82 -2.39
N ILE A 251 7.07 26.42 -3.55
CA ILE A 251 7.95 25.84 -4.56
C ILE A 251 9.36 25.63 -3.99
N PHE A 252 9.92 26.64 -3.34
CA PHE A 252 11.24 26.56 -2.74
C PHE A 252 11.34 25.43 -1.69
N HIS A 253 10.31 25.26 -0.87
CA HIS A 253 10.26 24.20 0.13
C HIS A 253 10.35 22.80 -0.54
N PHE A 254 9.59 22.56 -1.58
CA PHE A 254 9.62 21.27 -2.29
C PHE A 254 10.87 21.05 -3.15
N GLU A 255 11.46 22.12 -3.69
CA GLU A 255 12.75 22.03 -4.38
C GLU A 255 13.86 21.55 -3.45
N GLN A 256 13.79 21.82 -2.16
CA GLN A 256 14.74 21.28 -1.19
C GLN A 256 14.66 19.74 -1.06
N TYR A 257 13.45 19.18 -1.07
CA TYR A 257 13.29 17.73 -1.12
C TYR A 257 13.83 17.14 -2.43
N ALA A 258 13.60 17.83 -3.54
CA ALA A 258 14.05 17.40 -4.87
C ALA A 258 15.58 17.40 -5.03
N GLN A 259 16.31 18.17 -4.22
CA GLN A 259 17.77 18.24 -4.23
C GLN A 259 18.44 17.10 -3.42
N GLY A 260 17.66 16.28 -2.71
CA GLY A 260 18.15 15.10 -1.99
C GLY A 260 18.78 14.07 -2.94
N ALA A 261 19.57 13.16 -2.37
CA ALA A 261 20.36 12.19 -3.13
C ALA A 261 19.53 11.30 -4.09
N ARG A 262 18.24 11.10 -3.82
CA ARG A 262 17.35 10.22 -4.59
C ARG A 262 16.26 10.93 -5.39
N SER A 263 16.14 12.26 -5.29
CA SER A 263 15.03 13.03 -5.90
C SER A 263 13.67 12.35 -5.66
N PRO A 264 13.19 12.28 -4.41
CA PRO A 264 12.00 11.53 -4.07
C PRO A 264 10.78 12.09 -4.80
N VAL A 265 9.82 11.20 -5.10
CA VAL A 265 8.48 11.60 -5.52
C VAL A 265 7.75 12.22 -4.33
N ILE A 266 7.02 13.31 -4.54
CA ILE A 266 6.21 13.94 -3.49
C ILE A 266 4.74 13.59 -3.72
N VAL A 267 4.09 13.04 -2.69
CA VAL A 267 2.68 12.65 -2.70
C VAL A 267 1.92 13.54 -1.74
N PHE A 268 0.94 14.27 -2.25
CA PHE A 268 0.06 15.11 -1.43
C PHE A 268 -1.20 14.36 -1.05
N GLU A 269 -1.46 14.23 0.24
CA GLU A 269 -2.71 13.70 0.72
C GLU A 269 -3.79 14.78 0.86
N GLY A 270 -5.02 14.39 0.57
CA GLY A 270 -6.18 15.25 0.76
C GLY A 270 -6.38 16.34 -0.27
N LEU A 271 -5.57 16.42 -1.33
CA LEU A 271 -5.84 17.31 -2.45
C LEU A 271 -7.14 16.92 -3.15
N THR A 272 -7.98 17.89 -3.44
CA THR A 272 -9.17 17.71 -4.28
C THR A 272 -8.89 18.10 -5.74
N GLU A 273 -9.74 17.64 -6.66
CA GLU A 273 -9.58 17.97 -8.09
C GLU A 273 -9.60 19.50 -8.36
N ASN A 274 -10.31 20.25 -7.51
CA ASN A 274 -10.48 21.71 -7.64
C ASN A 274 -9.61 22.52 -6.66
N SER A 275 -8.69 21.86 -5.95
CA SER A 275 -7.83 22.55 -4.99
C SER A 275 -6.98 23.62 -5.66
N PRO A 276 -6.95 24.87 -5.16
CA PRO A 276 -6.06 25.91 -5.64
C PRO A 276 -4.59 25.50 -5.62
N LEU A 277 -4.18 24.74 -4.60
CA LEU A 277 -2.81 24.21 -4.52
C LEU A 277 -2.51 23.25 -5.65
N LYS A 278 -3.44 22.33 -5.98
CA LYS A 278 -3.28 21.41 -7.12
C LYS A 278 -3.08 22.18 -8.42
N VAL A 279 -3.95 23.13 -8.73
CA VAL A 279 -3.87 23.96 -9.95
C VAL A 279 -2.55 24.73 -10.00
N PHE A 280 -2.13 25.30 -8.89
CA PHE A 280 -0.87 26.03 -8.79
C PHE A 280 0.34 25.12 -9.07
N LEU A 281 0.40 23.95 -8.46
CA LEU A 281 1.48 22.98 -8.64
C LEU A 281 1.50 22.46 -10.09
N GLU A 282 0.36 22.13 -10.70
CA GLU A 282 0.27 21.74 -12.10
C GLU A 282 0.86 22.79 -13.07
N GLN A 283 0.70 24.06 -12.74
CA GLN A 283 1.20 25.15 -13.59
C GLN A 283 2.68 25.42 -13.37
N ARG A 284 3.14 25.38 -12.12
CA ARG A 284 4.48 25.84 -11.73
C ARG A 284 5.52 24.74 -11.73
N TRP A 285 5.11 23.49 -11.48
CA TRP A 285 6.02 22.37 -11.33
C TRP A 285 6.43 21.65 -12.64
N LYS A 286 5.93 22.11 -13.77
CA LYS A 286 6.15 21.47 -15.09
C LYS A 286 7.62 21.33 -15.52
N GLN A 287 8.54 22.00 -14.88
CA GLN A 287 9.97 22.04 -15.22
C GLN A 287 10.86 21.25 -14.26
N SER A 288 10.30 20.65 -13.21
CA SER A 288 11.07 19.88 -12.22
C SER A 288 11.30 18.44 -12.68
N SER A 289 12.44 17.86 -12.28
CA SER A 289 12.73 16.43 -12.41
C SER A 289 11.93 15.57 -11.42
N THR A 290 11.43 16.17 -10.34
CA THR A 290 10.66 15.49 -9.31
C THR A 290 9.22 15.32 -9.75
N GLU A 291 8.69 14.12 -9.61
CA GLU A 291 7.28 13.83 -9.90
C GLU A 291 6.42 14.18 -8.70
N LEU A 292 5.24 14.76 -8.97
CA LEU A 292 4.23 15.07 -7.97
C LEU A 292 3.02 14.16 -8.17
N TYR A 293 2.60 13.53 -7.10
CA TYR A 293 1.41 12.69 -7.05
C TYR A 293 0.45 13.23 -6.00
N PHE A 294 -0.78 12.79 -6.03
CA PHE A 294 -1.76 13.14 -5.00
C PHE A 294 -2.72 11.99 -4.71
N GLN A 295 -3.23 12.00 -3.50
CA GLN A 295 -4.23 11.08 -2.99
C GLN A 295 -5.45 11.89 -2.58
N SER A 296 -6.57 11.72 -3.29
CA SER A 296 -7.74 12.56 -3.13
C SER A 296 -8.68 12.05 -2.04
N ARG A 297 -9.12 12.95 -1.16
CA ARG A 297 -10.19 12.67 -0.18
C ARG A 297 -11.57 12.46 -0.79
N GLU A 298 -11.81 13.02 -1.97
CA GLU A 298 -13.11 12.93 -2.63
C GLU A 298 -13.40 11.54 -3.18
N ARG A 299 -12.38 10.69 -3.25
CA ARG A 299 -12.54 9.33 -3.73
C ARG A 299 -12.56 8.37 -2.56
N PRO A 300 -13.71 7.75 -2.27
CA PRO A 300 -13.76 6.74 -1.23
C PRO A 300 -12.80 5.59 -1.56
N PRO A 301 -12.17 4.99 -0.54
CA PRO A 301 -11.38 3.78 -0.74
C PRO A 301 -12.26 2.70 -1.37
N VAL A 302 -11.70 2.01 -2.34
CA VAL A 302 -12.41 0.94 -3.06
C VAL A 302 -11.53 -0.31 -3.11
N PRO A 303 -12.12 -1.48 -3.29
CA PRO A 303 -11.34 -2.67 -3.60
C PRO A 303 -10.43 -2.43 -4.80
N PRO A 304 -9.20 -2.96 -4.80
CA PRO A 304 -8.20 -2.71 -5.85
C PRO A 304 -8.72 -2.90 -7.27
N TRP A 305 -9.55 -3.91 -7.52
CA TRP A 305 -10.11 -4.16 -8.86
C TRP A 305 -11.07 -3.11 -9.37
N ASN A 306 -11.83 -2.43 -8.54
CA ASN A 306 -12.75 -1.40 -9.04
C ASN A 306 -11.98 -0.21 -9.61
N LYS A 307 -10.81 0.09 -9.05
CA LYS A 307 -9.92 1.12 -9.62
C LYS A 307 -9.12 0.62 -10.81
N TYR A 308 -8.76 -0.67 -10.80
CA TYR A 308 -8.24 -1.34 -11.98
C TYR A 308 -9.21 -1.25 -13.15
N PHE A 309 -10.51 -1.40 -12.92
CA PHE A 309 -11.55 -1.13 -13.92
C PHE A 309 -11.53 0.30 -14.44
N GLY A 310 -11.42 1.27 -13.56
CA GLY A 310 -11.30 2.67 -13.95
C GLY A 310 -10.06 2.94 -14.81
N LEU A 311 -8.94 2.29 -14.50
CA LEU A 311 -7.72 2.36 -15.31
C LEU A 311 -7.90 1.75 -16.69
N ILE A 312 -8.58 0.61 -16.79
CA ILE A 312 -8.85 -0.04 -18.08
C ILE A 312 -9.88 0.72 -18.88
N GLN A 313 -10.92 1.25 -18.26
CA GLN A 313 -11.91 2.08 -18.95
C GLN A 313 -11.28 3.32 -19.58
N ASN A 314 -10.28 3.91 -18.95
CA ASN A 314 -9.53 5.03 -19.54
C ASN A 314 -8.61 4.61 -20.68
N TYR A 315 -8.29 3.32 -20.80
CA TYR A 315 -7.40 2.81 -21.87
C TYR A 315 -8.13 2.16 -23.04
N HIS A 316 -9.26 1.48 -22.81
CA HIS A 316 -10.02 0.77 -23.87
C HIS A 316 -11.49 0.64 -23.47
N ASP A 317 -12.33 1.55 -23.91
CA ASP A 317 -13.70 1.75 -23.45
C ASP A 317 -14.68 0.55 -23.51
N ASP A 318 -14.46 -0.50 -24.31
CA ASP A 318 -15.52 -1.49 -24.50
C ASP A 318 -15.16 -2.97 -24.25
N LYS A 319 -13.91 -3.35 -24.35
CA LYS A 319 -13.55 -4.78 -24.40
C LYS A 319 -13.36 -5.43 -23.04
N TYR A 320 -12.93 -4.69 -22.05
CA TYR A 320 -12.54 -5.20 -20.74
C TYR A 320 -13.60 -5.01 -19.64
N GLY A 321 -14.46 -4.01 -19.79
CA GLY A 321 -15.60 -3.82 -18.89
C GLY A 321 -16.59 -5.00 -18.88
N LEU A 322 -16.69 -5.73 -20.00
CA LEU A 322 -17.53 -6.93 -20.12
C LEU A 322 -16.94 -8.15 -19.41
N PHE A 323 -15.63 -8.30 -19.40
CA PHE A 323 -14.96 -9.44 -18.77
C PHE A 323 -15.17 -9.45 -17.25
N PHE A 324 -15.09 -8.31 -16.65
CA PHE A 324 -15.23 -8.18 -15.20
C PHE A 324 -16.69 -8.20 -14.74
N LYS A 325 -17.62 -7.73 -15.57
CA LYS A 325 -19.04 -7.98 -15.33
C LYS A 325 -19.35 -9.48 -15.30
N GLY A 326 -18.64 -10.30 -16.06
CA GLY A 326 -18.70 -11.75 -15.99
C GLY A 326 -18.26 -12.29 -14.62
N LEU A 327 -17.14 -11.84 -14.07
CA LEU A 327 -16.64 -12.27 -12.76
C LEU A 327 -17.55 -11.89 -11.58
N ILE A 328 -18.30 -10.79 -11.70
CA ILE A 328 -19.26 -10.35 -10.67
C ILE A 328 -20.60 -11.06 -10.81
N ASN A 329 -20.97 -11.50 -12.02
CA ASN A 329 -22.29 -12.09 -12.30
C ASN A 329 -22.30 -13.64 -12.36
N GLU A 330 -21.14 -14.30 -12.22
CA GLU A 330 -21.03 -15.77 -12.15
C GLU A 330 -21.08 -16.31 -10.72
N GLN A 331 -21.54 -15.51 -9.76
CA GLN A 331 -21.85 -15.94 -8.40
C GLN A 331 -23.40 -15.79 -8.20
#